data_f882929194ff11c7e8a4bed98ffe716e
#
_entry.id   f882929194ff11c7e8a4bed98ffe716e
#
_cell.length_a   1.000
_cell.length_b   1.000
_cell.length_c   1.000
_cell.angle_alpha   90.00
_cell.angle_beta   90.00
_cell.angle_gamma   90.00
#
_symmetry.space_group_name_H-M   'P 1'
#
loop_
_entity.id
_entity.type
_entity.pdbx_description
1 polymer ?
#
loop_
_entity_poly.entity_id
_entity_poly.type
_entity_poly.pdbx_seq_one_letter_code
_entity_poly.pdbx_strand_id
1 'polypeptide(L)'
;MTTLRDFLEIPYDELEAMNLEAKNERLNRVSPDKIRDKRMKYLAEEKRIKAVTVCFTDLEGRMHMLDYDKKFLLKSADNLTFDGSSIRGFSAQAESDLRLAIDWPAFYWLPSDVFGPGKV
;
A
#
# COMPACT_ATOMS: atom_id res chain seq x y z
N MET A 1 -18.73 -18.45 -16.96
CA MET A 1 -18.19 -17.17 -17.47
C MET A 1 -17.35 -16.51 -16.39
N THR A 2 -16.12 -16.14 -16.72
CA THR A 2 -15.21 -15.48 -15.78
C THR A 2 -15.52 -13.99 -15.74
N THR A 3 -15.73 -13.43 -14.55
CA THR A 3 -15.97 -12.01 -14.37
C THR A 3 -14.66 -11.25 -14.19
N LEU A 4 -14.68 -9.93 -14.31
CA LEU A 4 -13.51 -9.10 -14.03
C LEU A 4 -12.99 -9.33 -12.60
N ARG A 5 -13.90 -9.54 -11.65
CA ARG A 5 -13.57 -9.84 -10.26
C ARG A 5 -12.70 -11.09 -10.13
N ASP A 6 -13.04 -12.14 -10.88
CA ASP A 6 -12.28 -13.42 -10.82
C ASP A 6 -10.83 -13.24 -11.27
N PHE A 7 -10.56 -12.32 -12.20
CA PHE A 7 -9.21 -12.02 -12.64
C PHE A 7 -8.41 -11.18 -11.64
N LEU A 8 -9.09 -10.38 -10.82
CA LEU A 8 -8.45 -9.47 -9.88
C LEU A 8 -8.41 -10.02 -8.44
N GLU A 9 -9.13 -11.09 -8.19
CA GLU A 9 -9.26 -11.61 -6.85
C GLU A 9 -8.11 -12.56 -6.51
N ILE A 10 -7.45 -12.29 -5.39
CA ILE A 10 -6.42 -13.20 -4.85
C ILE A 10 -7.12 -14.12 -3.85
N PRO A 11 -7.03 -15.46 -4.01
CA PRO A 11 -7.65 -16.39 -3.07
C PRO A 11 -7.10 -16.22 -1.65
N TYR A 12 -7.93 -16.48 -0.65
CA TYR A 12 -7.55 -16.33 0.76
C TYR A 12 -6.29 -17.09 1.14
N ASP A 13 -6.14 -18.32 0.66
CA ASP A 13 -4.97 -19.16 0.98
C ASP A 13 -3.67 -18.52 0.47
N GLU A 14 -3.69 -17.99 -0.74
CA GLU A 14 -2.54 -17.29 -1.32
C GLU A 14 -2.27 -15.98 -0.59
N LEU A 15 -3.33 -15.24 -0.27
CA LEU A 15 -3.23 -13.97 0.45
C LEU A 15 -2.64 -14.18 1.85
N GLU A 16 -3.11 -15.19 2.57
CA GLU A 16 -2.60 -15.55 3.89
C GLU A 16 -1.13 -15.94 3.84
N ALA A 17 -0.75 -16.76 2.85
CA ALA A 17 0.64 -17.18 2.68
C ALA A 17 1.57 -15.99 2.42
N MET A 18 1.15 -15.06 1.58
CA MET A 18 1.93 -13.86 1.28
C MET A 18 2.06 -12.94 2.50
N ASN A 19 1.00 -12.77 3.28
CA ASN A 19 1.05 -11.97 4.50
C ASN A 19 1.94 -12.61 5.56
N LEU A 20 1.93 -13.93 5.70
CA LEU A 20 2.81 -14.65 6.62
C LEU A 20 4.27 -14.54 6.19
N GLU A 21 4.55 -14.65 4.90
CA GLU A 21 5.92 -14.47 4.39
C GLU A 21 6.44 -13.06 4.67
N ALA A 22 5.60 -12.04 4.45
CA ALA A 22 5.97 -10.67 4.74
C ALA A 22 6.23 -10.45 6.23
N LYS A 23 5.42 -11.05 7.10
CA LYS A 23 5.63 -11.02 8.55
C LYS A 23 6.96 -11.66 8.93
N ASN A 24 7.29 -12.80 8.34
CA ASN A 24 8.55 -13.49 8.61
C ASN A 24 9.76 -12.67 8.15
N GLU A 25 9.66 -11.99 7.04
CA GLU A 25 10.71 -11.09 6.56
C GLU A 25 10.98 -9.96 7.56
N ARG A 26 9.94 -9.40 8.16
CA ARG A 26 10.08 -8.38 9.22
C ARG A 26 10.72 -8.96 10.48
N LEU A 27 10.27 -10.14 10.92
CA LEU A 27 10.80 -10.81 12.11
C LEU A 27 12.28 -11.20 11.94
N ASN A 28 12.66 -11.60 10.74
CA ASN A 28 14.04 -11.97 10.41
C ASN A 28 14.90 -10.76 10.05
N ARG A 29 14.39 -9.54 10.19
CA ARG A 29 15.11 -8.29 9.95
C ARG A 29 15.74 -8.21 8.56
N VAL A 30 15.01 -8.66 7.54
CA VAL A 30 15.44 -8.48 6.15
C VAL A 30 15.56 -6.97 5.87
N SER A 31 16.62 -6.57 5.16
CA SER A 31 16.88 -5.17 4.87
C SER A 31 15.66 -4.48 4.23
N PRO A 32 15.24 -3.29 4.73
CA PRO A 32 14.13 -2.54 4.13
C PRO A 32 14.34 -2.26 2.64
N ASP A 33 15.57 -2.02 2.19
CA ASP A 33 15.86 -1.76 0.77
C ASP A 33 15.61 -3.00 -0.08
N LYS A 34 15.95 -4.19 0.42
CA LYS A 34 15.66 -5.45 -0.27
C LYS A 34 14.17 -5.70 -0.35
N ILE A 35 13.44 -5.44 0.73
CA ILE A 35 11.99 -5.59 0.77
C ILE A 35 11.35 -4.60 -0.22
N ARG A 36 11.79 -3.35 -0.23
CA ARG A 36 11.31 -2.33 -1.17
C ARG A 36 11.45 -2.80 -2.62
N ASP A 37 12.63 -3.25 -3.00
CA ASP A 37 12.88 -3.70 -4.36
C ASP A 37 12.00 -4.89 -4.73
N LYS A 38 11.85 -5.84 -3.82
CA LYS A 38 10.98 -7.01 -3.98
C LYS A 38 9.52 -6.61 -4.16
N ARG A 39 9.01 -5.69 -3.33
CA ARG A 39 7.62 -5.22 -3.41
C ARG A 39 7.37 -4.40 -4.67
N MET A 40 8.28 -3.54 -5.05
CA MET A 40 8.14 -2.75 -6.29
C MET A 40 8.10 -3.65 -7.51
N LYS A 41 8.97 -4.65 -7.58
CA LYS A 41 8.95 -5.63 -8.65
C LYS A 41 7.64 -6.42 -8.68
N TYR A 42 7.19 -6.87 -7.51
CA TYR A 42 5.92 -7.59 -7.38
C TYR A 42 4.75 -6.75 -7.90
N LEU A 43 4.65 -5.50 -7.46
CA LEU A 43 3.57 -4.62 -7.91
C LEU A 43 3.62 -4.36 -9.42
N ALA A 44 4.81 -4.22 -9.98
CA ALA A 44 4.97 -4.00 -11.43
C ALA A 44 4.50 -5.20 -12.24
N GLU A 45 4.72 -6.42 -11.74
CA GLU A 45 4.43 -7.67 -12.45
C GLU A 45 3.04 -8.25 -12.14
N GLU A 46 2.47 -7.94 -10.96
CA GLU A 46 1.20 -8.55 -10.53
C GLU A 46 -0.01 -7.85 -11.15
N LYS A 47 -0.59 -8.48 -12.16
CA LYS A 47 -1.72 -7.91 -12.90
C LYS A 47 -3.02 -7.86 -12.12
N ARG A 48 -3.15 -8.67 -11.06
CA ARG A 48 -4.35 -8.68 -10.22
C ARG A 48 -4.43 -7.46 -9.30
N ILE A 49 -3.30 -6.80 -9.04
CA ILE A 49 -3.25 -5.61 -8.20
C ILE A 49 -3.32 -4.37 -9.09
N LYS A 50 -4.29 -3.50 -8.85
CA LYS A 50 -4.51 -2.26 -9.61
C LYS A 50 -4.32 -1.01 -8.77
N ALA A 51 -4.55 -1.10 -7.48
CA ALA A 51 -4.48 0.04 -6.57
C ALA A 51 -3.71 -0.30 -5.31
N VAL A 52 -3.08 0.72 -4.73
CA VAL A 52 -2.36 0.61 -3.46
C VAL A 52 -2.98 1.60 -2.48
N THR A 53 -3.39 1.11 -1.32
CA THR A 53 -3.91 1.94 -0.25
C THR A 53 -2.76 2.27 0.71
N VAL A 54 -2.45 3.55 0.87
CA VAL A 54 -1.45 4.02 1.83
C VAL A 54 -2.16 4.47 3.09
N CYS A 55 -1.79 3.89 4.23
CA CYS A 55 -2.38 4.19 5.53
C CYS A 55 -1.40 4.96 6.40
N PHE A 56 -1.87 6.00 7.04
CA PHE A 56 -1.06 6.78 7.98
C PHE A 56 -1.96 7.38 9.07
N THR A 57 -1.35 7.78 10.18
CA THR A 57 -2.08 8.41 11.28
C THR A 57 -1.70 9.87 11.41
N ASP A 58 -2.67 10.71 11.84
CA ASP A 58 -2.41 12.11 12.14
C ASP A 58 -1.96 12.30 13.59
N LEU A 59 -1.74 13.54 13.99
CA LEU A 59 -1.29 13.86 15.35
C LEU A 59 -2.36 13.57 16.42
N GLU A 60 -3.62 13.43 16.01
CA GLU A 60 -4.71 13.07 16.91
C GLU A 60 -4.94 11.55 16.97
N GLY A 61 -4.12 10.77 16.27
CA GLY A 61 -4.21 9.32 16.24
C GLY A 61 -5.26 8.77 15.29
N ARG A 62 -5.82 9.59 14.42
CA ARG A 62 -6.81 9.15 13.44
C ARG A 62 -6.12 8.53 12.24
N MET A 63 -6.65 7.39 11.80
CA MET A 63 -6.13 6.73 10.59
C MET A 63 -6.70 7.38 9.34
N HIS A 64 -5.83 7.64 8.40
CA HIS A 64 -6.19 8.09 7.05
C HIS A 64 -5.77 7.04 6.04
N MET A 65 -6.58 6.86 5.00
CA MET A 65 -6.33 5.90 3.94
C MET A 65 -6.46 6.61 2.59
N LEU A 66 -5.41 6.56 1.79
CA LEU A 66 -5.37 7.14 0.45
C LEU A 66 -5.14 6.04 -0.58
N ASP A 67 -6.02 5.96 -1.56
CA ASP A 67 -5.89 5.00 -2.65
C ASP A 67 -5.11 5.64 -3.81
N TYR A 68 -4.08 4.95 -4.26
CA TYR A 68 -3.28 5.37 -5.41
C TYR A 68 -3.36 4.33 -6.51
N ASP A 69 -3.44 4.81 -7.76
CA ASP A 69 -3.22 3.95 -8.90
C ASP A 69 -1.82 3.32 -8.81
N LYS A 70 -1.73 2.02 -9.07
CA LYS A 70 -0.47 1.29 -8.96
C LYS A 70 0.66 1.91 -9.81
N LYS A 71 0.36 2.26 -11.04
CA LYS A 71 1.37 2.83 -11.95
C LYS A 71 1.88 4.18 -11.45
N PHE A 72 0.97 5.01 -10.95
CA PHE A 72 1.32 6.30 -10.36
C PHE A 72 2.21 6.12 -9.14
N LEU A 73 1.84 5.21 -8.23
CA LEU A 73 2.61 4.96 -7.02
C LEU A 73 4.03 4.47 -7.34
N LEU A 74 4.18 3.56 -8.30
CA LEU A 74 5.49 3.03 -8.68
C LEU A 74 6.41 4.13 -9.25
N LYS A 75 5.84 5.09 -9.99
CA LYS A 75 6.59 6.23 -10.51
C LYS A 75 6.99 7.22 -9.42
N SER A 76 6.18 7.34 -8.37
CA SER A 76 6.27 8.43 -7.39
C SER A 76 6.64 7.95 -6.00
N ALA A 77 7.05 6.68 -5.83
CA ALA A 77 7.28 6.08 -4.52
C ALA A 77 8.27 6.86 -3.65
N ASP A 78 9.28 7.47 -4.24
CA ASP A 78 10.28 8.25 -3.51
C ASP A 78 9.88 9.72 -3.33
N ASN A 79 8.78 10.15 -3.95
CA ASN A 79 8.29 11.52 -3.88
C ASN A 79 6.77 11.56 -3.86
N LEU A 80 6.18 10.79 -2.96
CA LEU A 80 4.73 10.69 -2.82
C LEU A 80 4.24 11.85 -1.95
N THR A 81 3.51 12.77 -2.56
CA THR A 81 2.99 13.96 -1.87
C THR A 81 1.49 13.87 -1.67
N PHE A 82 0.99 14.60 -0.69
CA PHE A 82 -0.43 14.81 -0.46
C PHE A 82 -0.64 16.20 0.16
N ASP A 83 -1.88 16.71 0.07
CA ASP A 83 -2.22 18.00 0.66
C ASP A 83 -2.45 17.84 2.16
N GLY A 84 -1.42 18.13 2.96
CA GLY A 84 -1.49 18.04 4.41
C GLY A 84 -2.39 19.07 5.06
N SER A 85 -2.65 20.19 4.40
CA SER A 85 -3.52 21.24 4.95
C SER A 85 -4.99 20.80 5.02
N SER A 86 -5.39 19.83 4.20
CA SER A 86 -6.74 19.28 4.22
C SER A 86 -6.94 18.23 5.30
N ILE A 87 -5.88 17.83 6.01
CA ILE A 87 -5.91 16.83 7.07
C ILE A 87 -5.68 17.51 8.40
N ARG A 88 -6.73 17.54 9.21
CA ARG A 88 -6.70 18.16 10.51
C ARG A 88 -5.67 17.51 11.42
N GLY A 89 -4.86 18.32 12.11
CA GLY A 89 -3.85 17.84 13.05
C GLY A 89 -2.51 17.51 12.42
N PHE A 90 -2.36 17.63 11.09
CA PHE A 90 -1.11 17.32 10.41
C PHE A 90 -0.21 18.52 10.21
N SER A 91 -0.77 19.61 9.72
CA SER A 91 0.00 20.82 9.44
C SER A 91 -0.88 22.06 9.43
N ALA A 92 -0.24 23.24 9.46
CA ALA A 92 -0.94 24.50 9.25
C ALA A 92 -1.43 24.60 7.80
N GLN A 93 -2.46 25.44 7.56
CA GLN A 93 -3.00 25.64 6.22
C GLN A 93 -1.96 26.09 5.18
N ALA A 94 -0.90 26.72 5.63
CA ALA A 94 0.18 27.16 4.72
C ALA A 94 1.02 25.99 4.21
N GLU A 95 0.96 24.83 4.82
CA GLU A 95 1.73 23.64 4.46
C GLU A 95 0.85 22.67 3.69
N SER A 96 0.70 22.88 2.38
CA SER A 96 -0.17 22.07 1.55
C SER A 96 0.50 20.80 1.00
N ASP A 97 1.82 20.80 0.83
CA ASP A 97 2.56 19.69 0.23
C ASP A 97 3.39 18.95 1.27
N LEU A 98 2.89 17.80 1.70
CA LEU A 98 3.61 16.89 2.58
C LEU A 98 4.00 15.62 1.80
N ARG A 99 5.10 15.00 2.22
CA ARG A 99 5.55 13.75 1.63
C ARG A 99 5.25 12.58 2.53
N LEU A 100 4.86 11.47 1.91
CA LEU A 100 4.71 10.19 2.58
C LEU A 100 5.94 9.33 2.27
N ALA A 101 6.55 8.80 3.31
CA ALA A 101 7.60 7.80 3.18
C ALA A 101 6.95 6.42 3.38
N ILE A 102 7.03 5.56 2.38
CA ILE A 102 6.41 4.25 2.45
C ILE A 102 7.24 3.33 3.33
N ASP A 103 6.60 2.73 4.33
CA ASP A 103 7.19 1.69 5.16
C ASP A 103 6.99 0.34 4.46
N TRP A 104 7.91 -0.03 3.59
CA TRP A 104 7.81 -1.21 2.75
C TRP A 104 7.70 -2.53 3.53
N PRO A 105 8.36 -2.71 4.68
CA PRO A 105 8.12 -3.90 5.51
C PRO A 105 6.68 -4.02 6.02
N ALA A 106 5.96 -2.92 6.17
CA ALA A 106 4.56 -2.91 6.58
C ALA A 106 3.62 -3.03 5.37
N PHE A 107 3.76 -4.08 4.61
CA PHE A 107 2.99 -4.34 3.39
C PHE A 107 2.00 -5.48 3.65
N TYR A 108 0.72 -5.25 3.34
CA TYR A 108 -0.35 -6.21 3.59
C TYR A 108 -1.21 -6.41 2.36
N TRP A 109 -1.55 -7.66 2.07
CA TRP A 109 -2.54 -8.02 1.06
C TRP A 109 -3.94 -7.97 1.68
N LEU A 110 -4.86 -7.29 1.01
CA LEU A 110 -6.20 -7.05 1.54
C LEU A 110 -7.20 -8.02 0.91
N PRO A 111 -8.13 -8.60 1.72
CA PRO A 111 -9.16 -9.49 1.18
C PRO A 111 -10.14 -8.71 0.30
N SER A 112 -10.42 -9.27 -0.87
CA SER A 112 -11.23 -8.62 -1.90
C SER A 112 -12.72 -8.49 -1.52
N ASP A 113 -13.22 -9.38 -0.68
CA ASP A 113 -14.61 -9.34 -0.23
C ASP A 113 -14.87 -8.21 0.77
N VAL A 114 -13.84 -7.65 1.39
CA VAL A 114 -13.95 -6.54 2.34
C VAL A 114 -13.53 -5.22 1.70
N PHE A 115 -12.41 -5.22 0.98
CA PHE A 115 -11.79 -4.00 0.45
C PHE A 115 -11.96 -3.81 -1.06
N GLY A 116 -12.55 -4.79 -1.74
CA GLY A 116 -12.65 -4.80 -3.19
C GLY A 116 -11.44 -5.48 -3.85
N PRO A 117 -11.60 -6.01 -5.07
CA PRO A 117 -10.53 -6.72 -5.77
C PRO A 117 -9.43 -5.77 -6.24
N GLY A 118 -8.21 -6.27 -6.29
CA GLY A 118 -7.07 -5.58 -6.87
C GLY A 118 -6.39 -4.55 -5.97
N LYS A 119 -6.52 -4.68 -4.64
CA LYS A 119 -5.89 -3.77 -3.68
C LYS A 119 -4.90 -4.46 -2.76
N VAL A 120 -3.85 -3.72 -2.43
CA VAL A 120 -2.92 -4.03 -1.32
C VAL A 120 -2.81 -2.82 -0.41
#